data_a1ff9b53946f4156bfdfc91cd74293ae
#
_entry.id   a1ff9b53946f4156bfdfc91cd74293ae
#
_cell.length_a   1.000
_cell.length_b   1.000
_cell.length_c   1.000
_cell.angle_alpha   90.00
_cell.angle_beta   90.00
_cell.angle_gamma   90.00
#
_symmetry.space_group_name_H-M   'P 1'
#
loop_
_entity.id
_entity.type
_entity.pdbx_description
1 polymer ?
#
loop_
_entity_poly.entity_id
_entity_poly.type
_entity_poly.pdbx_seq_one_letter_code
_entity_poly.pdbx_strand_id
1 'polypeptide(L)'
;MKVTLIIPMYNESSIINEAIDTFYGYMKEHFGDWELIFVDDGSVDGCGKAVEAKSADDSRVRLISYTPNMGKGCAVRTGMLASTGDIVIFTDCDNAYGTDVIEKMVKQFEESDFDVILGSRNISADGYDGYTFIRKLASKTYLKVLSIAAGFKYSDSQCGFKGYRGEAARRIFRNCEVNRFAFDLEATMIAQRLGYKIGEIGVKVINHRESKVNVLRDTPKMLADVRRMKKNVKNKTLV
;
A
#
# COMPACT_ATOMS: atom_id res chain seq x y z
N MET A 1 -16.11 7.03 12.99
CA MET A 1 -15.06 7.12 11.93
C MET A 1 -14.97 5.77 11.25
N LYS A 2 -15.17 5.72 9.95
CA LYS A 2 -15.11 4.48 9.16
C LYS A 2 -13.70 4.21 8.67
N VAL A 3 -13.22 2.96 8.84
CA VAL A 3 -11.90 2.52 8.38
C VAL A 3 -12.05 1.60 7.17
N THR A 4 -11.36 1.91 6.07
CA THR A 4 -11.23 1.02 4.91
C THR A 4 -9.86 0.37 4.93
N LEU A 5 -9.83 -0.97 4.83
CA LEU A 5 -8.60 -1.72 4.57
C LEU A 5 -8.64 -2.28 3.14
N ILE A 6 -7.59 -2.00 2.35
CA ILE A 6 -7.46 -2.45 0.95
C ILE A 6 -6.35 -3.49 0.86
N ILE A 7 -6.66 -4.63 0.25
CA ILE A 7 -5.75 -5.74 0.04
C ILE A 7 -5.65 -6.03 -1.47
N PRO A 8 -4.60 -5.53 -2.15
CA PRO A 8 -4.32 -5.92 -3.53
C PRO A 8 -3.84 -7.37 -3.58
N MET A 9 -4.36 -8.18 -4.50
CA MET A 9 -3.97 -9.58 -4.66
C MET A 9 -3.78 -9.95 -6.13
N TYR A 10 -2.84 -10.87 -6.38
CA TYR A 10 -2.60 -11.46 -7.69
C TYR A 10 -1.97 -12.85 -7.55
N ASN A 11 -2.73 -13.91 -7.90
CA ASN A 11 -2.32 -15.30 -7.77
C ASN A 11 -1.86 -15.63 -6.34
N GLU A 12 -2.75 -15.43 -5.37
CA GLU A 12 -2.48 -15.63 -3.94
C GLU A 12 -3.32 -16.80 -3.35
N SER A 13 -3.72 -17.79 -4.17
CA SER A 13 -4.56 -18.93 -3.74
C SER A 13 -3.99 -19.70 -2.55
N SER A 14 -2.66 -19.72 -2.39
CA SER A 14 -1.98 -20.41 -1.28
C SER A 14 -2.16 -19.75 0.08
N ILE A 15 -2.51 -18.46 0.13
CA ILE A 15 -2.60 -17.69 1.40
C ILE A 15 -3.91 -16.94 1.56
N ILE A 16 -4.76 -16.88 0.53
CA ILE A 16 -5.93 -16.01 0.54
C ILE A 16 -6.90 -16.31 1.68
N ASN A 17 -7.12 -17.59 2.02
CA ASN A 17 -8.02 -17.96 3.12
C ASN A 17 -7.48 -17.43 4.47
N GLU A 18 -6.19 -17.62 4.73
CA GLU A 18 -5.55 -17.10 5.94
C GLU A 18 -5.59 -15.57 5.98
N ALA A 19 -5.36 -14.91 4.84
CA ALA A 19 -5.46 -13.46 4.73
C ALA A 19 -6.88 -12.94 5.03
N ILE A 20 -7.90 -13.60 4.47
CA ILE A 20 -9.31 -13.26 4.74
C ILE A 20 -9.60 -13.39 6.24
N ASP A 21 -9.29 -14.53 6.83
CA ASP A 21 -9.59 -14.79 8.25
C ASP A 21 -8.86 -13.80 9.15
N THR A 22 -7.59 -13.53 8.87
CA THR A 22 -6.76 -12.61 9.64
C THR A 22 -7.28 -11.17 9.57
N PHE A 23 -7.45 -10.63 8.36
CA PHE A 23 -7.88 -9.24 8.22
C PHE A 23 -9.34 -9.02 8.61
N TYR A 24 -10.23 -9.94 8.23
CA TYR A 24 -11.63 -9.88 8.61
C TYR A 24 -11.81 -9.97 10.14
N GLY A 25 -11.15 -10.94 10.78
CA GLY A 25 -11.20 -11.12 12.23
C GLY A 25 -10.74 -9.85 12.95
N TYR A 26 -9.58 -9.32 12.54
CA TYR A 26 -9.03 -8.11 13.11
C TYR A 26 -9.94 -6.89 12.92
N MET A 27 -10.42 -6.63 11.70
CA MET A 27 -11.30 -5.49 11.43
C MET A 27 -12.61 -5.57 12.24
N LYS A 28 -13.18 -6.77 12.36
CA LYS A 28 -14.41 -7.01 13.10
C LYS A 28 -14.24 -6.81 14.60
N GLU A 29 -13.09 -7.17 15.16
CA GLU A 29 -12.80 -7.07 16.60
C GLU A 29 -12.47 -5.64 17.03
N HIS A 30 -11.70 -4.90 16.21
CA HIS A 30 -11.11 -3.62 16.62
C HIS A 30 -11.85 -2.38 16.10
N PHE A 31 -12.71 -2.50 15.07
CA PHE A 31 -13.39 -1.36 14.48
C PHE A 31 -14.91 -1.52 14.44
N GLY A 32 -15.65 -0.51 14.92
CA GLY A 32 -17.11 -0.52 14.90
C GLY A 32 -17.71 -0.27 13.50
N ASP A 33 -17.07 0.60 12.71
CA ASP A 33 -17.48 0.91 11.31
C ASP A 33 -16.26 0.73 10.40
N TRP A 34 -16.36 -0.25 9.49
CA TRP A 34 -15.25 -0.64 8.63
C TRP A 34 -15.72 -1.29 7.33
N GLU A 35 -14.84 -1.30 6.34
CA GLU A 35 -14.93 -2.12 5.14
C GLU A 35 -13.56 -2.73 4.78
N LEU A 36 -13.59 -3.92 4.21
CA LEU A 36 -12.43 -4.66 3.74
C LEU A 36 -12.57 -4.90 2.23
N ILE A 37 -11.68 -4.32 1.45
CA ILE A 37 -11.73 -4.38 -0.01
C ILE A 37 -10.54 -5.20 -0.52
N PHE A 38 -10.80 -6.38 -1.05
CA PHE A 38 -9.84 -7.13 -1.83
C PHE A 38 -9.91 -6.70 -3.28
N VAL A 39 -8.75 -6.42 -3.89
CA VAL A 39 -8.69 -6.05 -5.31
C VAL A 39 -7.86 -7.09 -6.06
N ASP A 40 -8.54 -7.88 -6.89
CA ASP A 40 -7.95 -8.94 -7.70
C ASP A 40 -7.44 -8.38 -9.03
N ASP A 41 -6.13 -8.32 -9.17
CA ASP A 41 -5.41 -7.81 -10.35
C ASP A 41 -5.34 -8.87 -11.47
N GLY A 42 -6.45 -9.52 -11.78
CA GLY A 42 -6.56 -10.49 -12.87
C GLY A 42 -5.93 -11.85 -12.57
N SER A 43 -6.17 -12.41 -11.38
CA SER A 43 -5.69 -13.74 -11.01
C SER A 43 -6.30 -14.84 -11.86
N VAL A 44 -5.54 -15.90 -12.07
CA VAL A 44 -5.96 -17.10 -12.81
C VAL A 44 -6.00 -18.35 -11.93
N ASP A 45 -5.62 -18.24 -10.67
CA ASP A 45 -5.50 -19.33 -9.70
C ASP A 45 -6.76 -19.55 -8.85
N GLY A 46 -7.79 -18.74 -9.07
CA GLY A 46 -9.08 -18.86 -8.40
C GLY A 46 -9.14 -18.24 -6.98
N CYS A 47 -8.12 -17.48 -6.54
CA CYS A 47 -8.13 -16.84 -5.21
C CYS A 47 -9.33 -15.89 -5.01
N GLY A 48 -9.84 -15.25 -6.06
CA GLY A 48 -11.02 -14.38 -5.99
C GLY A 48 -12.27 -15.08 -5.45
N LYS A 49 -12.47 -16.39 -5.75
CA LYS A 49 -13.64 -17.15 -5.29
C LYS A 49 -13.75 -17.23 -3.76
N ALA A 50 -12.62 -17.29 -3.06
CA ALA A 50 -12.63 -17.31 -1.59
C ALA A 50 -13.14 -15.98 -1.03
N VAL A 51 -12.75 -14.86 -1.65
CA VAL A 51 -13.24 -13.54 -1.27
C VAL A 51 -14.72 -13.35 -1.63
N GLU A 52 -15.17 -13.84 -2.79
CA GLU A 52 -16.59 -13.83 -3.19
C GLU A 52 -17.46 -14.56 -2.18
N ALA A 53 -17.05 -15.74 -1.72
CA ALA A 53 -17.76 -16.49 -0.70
C ALA A 53 -17.87 -15.67 0.60
N LYS A 54 -16.79 -15.03 1.06
CA LYS A 54 -16.79 -14.20 2.26
C LYS A 54 -17.66 -12.95 2.11
N SER A 55 -17.64 -12.33 0.94
CA SER A 55 -18.44 -11.15 0.63
C SER A 55 -19.94 -11.44 0.58
N ALA A 56 -20.34 -12.67 0.27
CA ALA A 56 -21.73 -13.12 0.35
C ALA A 56 -22.22 -13.24 1.81
N ASP A 57 -21.32 -13.58 2.74
CA ASP A 57 -21.63 -13.70 4.17
C ASP A 57 -21.65 -12.33 4.89
N ASP A 58 -20.81 -11.42 4.49
CA ASP A 58 -20.69 -10.09 5.13
C ASP A 58 -20.43 -8.99 4.08
N SER A 59 -21.41 -8.13 3.87
CA SER A 59 -21.37 -7.05 2.87
C SER A 59 -20.28 -5.99 3.13
N ARG A 60 -19.64 -5.99 4.31
CA ARG A 60 -18.49 -5.14 4.63
C ARG A 60 -17.21 -5.64 3.94
N VAL A 61 -17.19 -6.92 3.50
CA VAL A 61 -16.12 -7.48 2.67
C VAL A 61 -16.53 -7.35 1.21
N ARG A 62 -15.64 -6.81 0.40
CA ARG A 62 -15.89 -6.57 -1.03
C ARG A 62 -14.75 -7.11 -1.87
N LEU A 63 -15.10 -7.76 -2.98
CA LEU A 63 -14.17 -8.10 -4.05
C LEU A 63 -14.36 -7.13 -5.22
N ILE A 64 -13.25 -6.59 -5.73
CA ILE A 64 -13.20 -5.90 -7.01
C ILE A 64 -12.21 -6.65 -7.88
N SER A 65 -12.68 -7.18 -9.02
CA SER A 65 -11.85 -7.96 -9.94
C SER A 65 -11.86 -7.33 -11.33
N TYR A 66 -10.77 -7.46 -12.03
CA TYR A 66 -10.64 -7.12 -13.45
C TYR A 66 -9.60 -7.98 -14.15
N THR A 67 -9.65 -8.02 -15.46
CA THR A 67 -8.66 -8.68 -16.34
C THR A 67 -8.32 -7.75 -17.51
N PRO A 68 -7.08 -7.78 -18.04
CA PRO A 68 -5.92 -8.57 -17.60
C PRO A 68 -5.23 -7.99 -16.37
N ASN A 69 -4.16 -8.64 -15.87
CA ASN A 69 -3.28 -8.08 -14.85
C ASN A 69 -2.69 -6.74 -15.31
N MET A 70 -2.94 -5.70 -14.50
CA MET A 70 -2.49 -4.32 -14.76
C MET A 70 -1.34 -3.90 -13.84
N GLY A 71 -1.12 -4.62 -12.75
CA GLY A 71 -0.07 -4.38 -11.76
C GLY A 71 -0.57 -3.77 -10.45
N LYS A 72 0.22 -3.96 -9.38
CA LYS A 72 -0.13 -3.58 -7.99
C LYS A 72 -0.63 -2.14 -7.85
N GLY A 73 -0.04 -1.18 -8.56
CA GLY A 73 -0.47 0.21 -8.51
C GLY A 73 -1.89 0.42 -9.04
N CYS A 74 -2.29 -0.33 -10.09
CA CYS A 74 -3.65 -0.32 -10.58
C CYS A 74 -4.63 -0.90 -9.52
N ALA A 75 -4.26 -2.01 -8.89
CA ALA A 75 -5.09 -2.63 -7.86
C ALA A 75 -5.29 -1.71 -6.65
N VAL A 76 -4.21 -1.11 -6.13
CA VAL A 76 -4.29 -0.15 -5.02
C VAL A 76 -5.15 1.05 -5.42
N ARG A 77 -4.92 1.65 -6.60
CA ARG A 77 -5.72 2.77 -7.11
C ARG A 77 -7.20 2.43 -7.19
N THR A 78 -7.53 1.26 -7.71
CA THR A 78 -8.92 0.79 -7.82
C THR A 78 -9.58 0.71 -6.45
N GLY A 79 -8.92 0.12 -5.46
CA GLY A 79 -9.40 0.06 -4.09
C GLY A 79 -9.55 1.43 -3.44
N MET A 80 -8.57 2.32 -3.60
CA MET A 80 -8.59 3.68 -3.06
C MET A 80 -9.76 4.50 -3.61
N LEU A 81 -10.04 4.39 -4.91
CA LEU A 81 -11.16 5.10 -5.53
C LEU A 81 -12.53 4.51 -5.18
N ALA A 82 -12.59 3.22 -4.86
CA ALA A 82 -13.82 2.53 -4.44
C ALA A 82 -14.08 2.62 -2.93
N SER A 83 -13.11 3.11 -2.15
CA SER A 83 -13.21 3.22 -0.70
C SER A 83 -14.18 4.30 -0.24
N THR A 84 -14.85 4.05 0.89
CA THR A 84 -15.80 4.99 1.49
C THR A 84 -15.39 5.43 2.90
N GLY A 85 -14.29 4.89 3.44
CA GLY A 85 -13.81 5.22 4.78
C GLY A 85 -13.31 6.65 4.95
N ASP A 86 -13.32 7.10 6.20
CA ASP A 86 -12.70 8.36 6.64
C ASP A 86 -11.17 8.21 6.65
N ILE A 87 -10.71 7.00 7.01
CA ILE A 87 -9.32 6.56 6.91
C ILE A 87 -9.26 5.36 5.98
N VAL A 88 -8.34 5.39 5.03
CA VAL A 88 -8.13 4.34 4.04
C VAL A 88 -6.69 3.85 4.14
N ILE A 89 -6.52 2.56 4.42
CA ILE A 89 -5.23 1.92 4.59
C ILE A 89 -5.09 0.84 3.52
N PHE A 90 -3.92 0.68 2.91
CA PHE A 90 -3.62 -0.53 2.16
C PHE A 90 -2.44 -1.29 2.76
N THR A 91 -2.49 -2.61 2.63
CA THR A 91 -1.40 -3.51 3.01
C THR A 91 -1.31 -4.70 2.06
N ASP A 92 -0.20 -5.42 2.12
CA ASP A 92 0.03 -6.61 1.32
C ASP A 92 -0.80 -7.81 1.81
N CYS A 93 -1.21 -8.68 0.88
CA CYS A 93 -2.06 -9.86 1.15
C CYS A 93 -1.39 -10.86 2.11
N ASP A 94 -0.05 -10.89 2.18
CA ASP A 94 0.73 -11.79 3.01
C ASP A 94 0.86 -11.34 4.48
N ASN A 95 0.14 -10.28 4.88
CA ASN A 95 0.22 -9.70 6.22
C ASN A 95 1.65 -9.43 6.68
N ALA A 96 2.48 -8.89 5.79
CA ALA A 96 3.92 -8.70 6.04
C ALA A 96 4.25 -7.85 7.27
N TYR A 97 3.34 -6.99 7.72
CA TYR A 97 3.57 -6.02 8.79
C TYR A 97 2.78 -6.30 10.08
N GLY A 98 1.95 -7.36 10.10
CA GLY A 98 1.01 -7.63 11.20
C GLY A 98 -0.22 -6.73 11.16
N THR A 99 -1.26 -7.14 11.87
CA THR A 99 -2.53 -6.39 11.91
C THR A 99 -2.52 -5.28 12.95
N ASP A 100 -1.72 -5.40 14.03
CA ASP A 100 -1.63 -4.43 15.12
C ASP A 100 -1.19 -3.02 14.64
N VAL A 101 -0.47 -2.95 13.53
CA VAL A 101 -0.05 -1.68 12.93
C VAL A 101 -1.23 -0.89 12.33
N ILE A 102 -2.37 -1.57 12.02
CA ILE A 102 -3.57 -0.91 11.48
C ILE A 102 -4.16 0.04 12.54
N GLU A 103 -4.36 -0.45 13.77
CA GLU A 103 -4.86 0.38 14.87
C GLU A 103 -3.90 1.51 15.23
N LYS A 104 -2.59 1.24 15.24
CA LYS A 104 -1.56 2.27 15.45
C LYS A 104 -1.62 3.37 14.39
N MET A 105 -1.86 3.00 13.13
CA MET A 105 -2.03 3.94 12.02
C MET A 105 -3.28 4.81 12.22
N VAL A 106 -4.42 4.20 12.57
CA VAL A 106 -5.67 4.92 12.84
C VAL A 106 -5.49 5.90 13.99
N LYS A 107 -4.90 5.45 15.11
CA LYS A 107 -4.60 6.30 16.26
C LYS A 107 -3.71 7.48 15.91
N GLN A 108 -2.70 7.26 15.07
CA GLN A 108 -1.83 8.36 14.62
C GLN A 108 -2.58 9.40 13.78
N PHE A 109 -3.58 9.00 12.97
CA PHE A 109 -4.47 9.94 12.28
C PHE A 109 -5.36 10.72 13.24
N GLU A 110 -5.81 10.11 14.33
CA GLU A 110 -6.61 10.79 15.36
C GLU A 110 -5.79 11.82 16.15
N GLU A 111 -4.53 11.51 16.43
CA GLU A 111 -3.62 12.34 17.23
C GLU A 111 -2.84 13.38 16.43
N SER A 112 -2.96 13.40 15.09
CA SER A 112 -2.22 14.30 14.22
C SER A 112 -3.09 14.95 13.16
N ASP A 113 -2.53 15.92 12.48
CA ASP A 113 -3.12 16.59 11.31
C ASP A 113 -2.55 16.08 9.98
N PHE A 114 -1.95 14.89 9.97
CA PHE A 114 -1.47 14.26 8.75
C PHE A 114 -2.63 13.83 7.83
N ASP A 115 -2.43 14.03 6.54
CA ASP A 115 -3.35 13.57 5.48
C ASP A 115 -2.92 12.20 4.93
N VAL A 116 -1.61 11.91 5.00
CA VAL A 116 -0.98 10.68 4.55
C VAL A 116 0.03 10.21 5.59
N ILE A 117 0.05 8.92 5.90
CA ILE A 117 1.05 8.31 6.77
C ILE A 117 1.69 7.14 6.04
N LEU A 118 3.01 7.19 5.91
CA LEU A 118 3.81 6.15 5.26
C LEU A 118 4.35 5.20 6.32
N GLY A 119 4.18 3.90 6.14
CA GLY A 119 4.91 2.91 6.91
C GLY A 119 6.41 2.99 6.60
N SER A 120 7.27 2.86 7.60
CA SER A 120 8.71 2.88 7.42
C SER A 120 9.41 1.81 8.26
N ARG A 121 10.13 0.93 7.57
CA ARG A 121 11.04 -0.06 8.18
C ARG A 121 12.31 0.60 8.74
N ASN A 122 12.63 1.80 8.30
CA ASN A 122 13.84 2.52 8.72
C ASN A 122 13.67 3.24 10.07
N ILE A 123 12.44 3.53 10.49
CA ILE A 123 12.13 4.17 11.78
C ILE A 123 12.08 3.14 12.89
N SER A 124 11.57 1.94 12.61
CA SER A 124 11.52 0.86 13.60
C SER A 124 12.91 0.28 13.85
N ALA A 125 13.27 0.07 15.11
CA ALA A 125 14.54 -0.54 15.48
C ALA A 125 14.70 -1.96 14.91
N ASP A 126 13.58 -2.70 14.82
CA ASP A 126 13.46 -4.08 14.34
C ASP A 126 12.80 -4.20 12.97
N GLY A 127 12.66 -3.09 12.24
CA GLY A 127 11.98 -3.03 10.93
C GLY A 127 12.58 -3.94 9.84
N TYR A 128 13.82 -4.40 10.02
CA TYR A 128 14.53 -5.33 9.15
C TYR A 128 14.89 -6.64 9.84
N ASP A 129 14.17 -7.02 10.88
CA ASP A 129 14.37 -8.32 11.54
C ASP A 129 14.25 -9.45 10.50
N GLY A 130 15.12 -10.49 10.63
CA GLY A 130 15.15 -11.60 9.67
C GLY A 130 15.80 -11.32 8.31
N TYR A 131 16.18 -10.06 8.01
CA TYR A 131 16.94 -9.76 6.80
C TYR A 131 18.42 -10.08 6.98
N THR A 132 19.07 -10.72 5.97
CA THR A 132 20.52 -10.80 5.94
C THR A 132 21.13 -9.40 5.85
N PHE A 133 22.35 -9.22 6.37
CA PHE A 133 23.05 -7.92 6.33
C PHE A 133 23.15 -7.36 4.92
N ILE A 134 23.47 -8.21 3.93
CA ILE A 134 23.57 -7.81 2.52
C ILE A 134 22.21 -7.33 1.98
N ARG A 135 21.11 -8.05 2.28
CA ARG A 135 19.76 -7.68 1.87
C ARG A 135 19.32 -6.37 2.51
N LYS A 136 19.62 -6.17 3.79
CA LYS A 136 19.35 -4.93 4.51
C LYS A 136 20.09 -3.73 3.91
N LEU A 137 21.39 -3.89 3.62
CA LEU A 137 22.21 -2.85 3.01
C LEU A 137 21.73 -2.50 1.59
N ALA A 138 21.46 -3.51 0.76
CA ALA A 138 20.95 -3.33 -0.60
C ALA A 138 19.58 -2.60 -0.59
N SER A 139 18.67 -3.00 0.30
CA SER A 139 17.37 -2.35 0.45
C SER A 139 17.51 -0.88 0.85
N LYS A 140 18.31 -0.58 1.88
CA LYS A 140 18.53 0.81 2.33
C LYS A 140 19.17 1.68 1.26
N THR A 141 20.19 1.16 0.55
CA THR A 141 20.85 1.89 -0.54
C THR A 141 19.88 2.18 -1.67
N TYR A 142 19.08 1.18 -2.07
CA TYR A 142 18.06 1.31 -3.09
C TYR A 142 17.02 2.39 -2.73
N LEU A 143 16.45 2.33 -1.53
CA LEU A 143 15.49 3.33 -1.04
C LEU A 143 16.08 4.73 -1.01
N LYS A 144 17.34 4.88 -0.57
CA LYS A 144 18.05 6.17 -0.55
C LYS A 144 18.23 6.75 -1.96
N VAL A 145 18.63 5.92 -2.93
CA VAL A 145 18.78 6.33 -4.32
C VAL A 145 17.45 6.80 -4.91
N LEU A 146 16.36 6.05 -4.66
CA LEU A 146 15.02 6.42 -5.12
C LEU A 146 14.52 7.70 -4.45
N SER A 147 14.71 7.87 -3.15
CA SER A 147 14.30 9.06 -2.41
C SER A 147 15.01 10.32 -2.93
N ILE A 148 16.32 10.23 -3.20
CA ILE A 148 17.09 11.33 -3.79
C ILE A 148 16.58 11.65 -5.21
N ALA A 149 16.40 10.64 -6.05
CA ALA A 149 15.91 10.81 -7.41
C ALA A 149 14.50 11.43 -7.44
N ALA A 150 13.63 11.00 -6.53
CA ALA A 150 12.28 11.52 -6.36
C ALA A 150 12.24 12.92 -5.72
N GLY A 151 13.27 13.29 -4.96
CA GLY A 151 13.31 14.52 -4.16
C GLY A 151 12.54 14.40 -2.84
N PHE A 152 12.49 13.18 -2.27
CA PHE A 152 11.82 12.90 -1.01
C PHE A 152 12.75 13.03 0.20
N LYS A 153 12.14 13.39 1.35
CA LYS A 153 12.79 13.35 2.66
C LYS A 153 12.33 12.16 3.51
N TYR A 154 11.45 11.30 2.96
CA TYR A 154 10.90 10.17 3.69
C TYR A 154 11.86 9.00 3.73
N SER A 155 11.83 8.28 4.85
CA SER A 155 12.81 7.24 5.15
C SER A 155 12.54 5.92 4.39
N ASP A 156 11.27 5.60 4.06
CA ASP A 156 10.87 4.39 3.32
C ASP A 156 9.63 4.64 2.43
N SER A 157 9.85 5.16 1.23
CA SER A 157 8.76 5.43 0.29
C SER A 157 8.13 4.19 -0.37
N GLN A 158 8.76 3.02 -0.23
CA GLN A 158 8.35 1.77 -0.89
C GLN A 158 7.76 0.72 0.07
N CYS A 159 7.47 1.11 1.30
CA CYS A 159 6.77 0.24 2.24
C CYS A 159 5.35 -0.08 1.74
N GLY A 160 4.97 -1.36 1.75
CA GLY A 160 3.65 -1.83 1.33
C GLY A 160 2.53 -1.58 2.36
N PHE A 161 2.77 -0.71 3.34
CA PHE A 161 1.79 -0.32 4.36
C PHE A 161 1.68 1.21 4.40
N LYS A 162 0.54 1.74 4.01
CA LYS A 162 0.28 3.19 4.00
C LYS A 162 -1.17 3.52 4.30
N GLY A 163 -1.36 4.65 4.99
CA GLY A 163 -2.67 5.19 5.33
C GLY A 163 -2.88 6.59 4.76
N TYR A 164 -4.13 6.91 4.53
CA TYR A 164 -4.58 8.18 3.97
C TYR A 164 -5.89 8.60 4.63
N ARG A 165 -6.10 9.90 4.83
CA ARG A 165 -7.47 10.39 5.03
C ARG A 165 -8.28 10.13 3.76
N GLY A 166 -9.54 9.73 3.89
CA GLY A 166 -10.34 9.24 2.77
C GLY A 166 -10.45 10.22 1.60
N GLU A 167 -10.61 11.51 1.88
CA GLU A 167 -10.63 12.54 0.84
C GLU A 167 -9.27 12.65 0.14
N ALA A 168 -8.18 12.66 0.90
CA ALA A 168 -6.82 12.70 0.37
C ALA A 168 -6.52 11.45 -0.48
N ALA A 169 -6.92 10.24 -0.03
CA ALA A 169 -6.80 9.01 -0.80
C ALA A 169 -7.44 9.15 -2.18
N ARG A 170 -8.72 9.46 -2.20
CA ARG A 170 -9.48 9.57 -3.46
C ARG A 170 -8.92 10.64 -4.38
N ARG A 171 -8.51 11.80 -3.85
CA ARG A 171 -7.93 12.87 -4.64
C ARG A 171 -6.54 12.54 -5.18
N ILE A 172 -5.66 11.95 -4.37
CA ILE A 172 -4.32 11.52 -4.80
C ILE A 172 -4.45 10.47 -5.90
N PHE A 173 -5.21 9.39 -5.65
CA PHE A 173 -5.28 8.25 -6.56
C PHE A 173 -6.10 8.52 -7.84
N ARG A 174 -6.98 9.51 -7.85
CA ARG A 174 -7.59 10.02 -9.09
C ARG A 174 -6.56 10.61 -10.04
N ASN A 175 -5.48 11.13 -9.50
CA ASN A 175 -4.38 11.70 -10.28
C ASN A 175 -3.24 10.72 -10.59
N CYS A 176 -3.23 9.50 -10.03
CA CYS A 176 -2.22 8.48 -10.29
C CYS A 176 -2.48 7.75 -11.61
N GLU A 177 -1.40 7.46 -12.35
CA GLU A 177 -1.42 6.75 -13.63
C GLU A 177 -0.49 5.52 -13.65
N VAL A 178 0.48 5.46 -12.73
CA VAL A 178 1.45 4.36 -12.67
C VAL A 178 0.79 3.10 -12.13
N ASN A 179 0.79 2.05 -12.96
CA ASN A 179 0.10 0.80 -12.64
C ASN A 179 0.98 -0.23 -11.90
N ARG A 180 2.31 -0.10 -11.97
CA ARG A 180 3.27 -1.06 -11.38
C ARG A 180 3.88 -0.52 -10.10
N PHE A 181 4.95 -1.15 -9.61
CA PHE A 181 5.57 -0.89 -8.30
C PHE A 181 5.98 0.58 -8.01
N ALA A 182 6.20 1.40 -9.03
CA ALA A 182 6.56 2.80 -8.82
C ALA A 182 5.36 3.71 -8.45
N PHE A 183 4.15 3.19 -8.34
CA PHE A 183 2.94 3.94 -7.97
C PHE A 183 3.06 4.63 -6.61
N ASP A 184 3.77 4.02 -5.67
CA ASP A 184 4.02 4.58 -4.34
C ASP A 184 4.75 5.93 -4.40
N LEU A 185 5.71 6.04 -5.32
CA LEU A 185 6.45 7.28 -5.54
C LEU A 185 5.56 8.33 -6.19
N GLU A 186 4.75 7.93 -7.18
CA GLU A 186 3.80 8.84 -7.85
C GLU A 186 2.77 9.38 -6.85
N ALA A 187 2.15 8.52 -6.05
CA ALA A 187 1.17 8.93 -5.05
C ALA A 187 1.77 9.91 -4.03
N THR A 188 3.00 9.66 -3.57
CA THR A 188 3.71 10.55 -2.65
C THR A 188 4.03 11.90 -3.30
N MET A 189 4.48 11.91 -4.58
CA MET A 189 4.72 13.17 -5.32
C MET A 189 3.45 13.98 -5.50
N ILE A 190 2.34 13.33 -5.83
CA ILE A 190 1.05 13.98 -5.99
C ILE A 190 0.56 14.53 -4.65
N ALA A 191 0.68 13.77 -3.55
CA ALA A 191 0.34 14.22 -2.21
C ALA A 191 1.10 15.48 -1.83
N GLN A 192 2.42 15.53 -2.04
CA GLN A 192 3.25 16.71 -1.80
C GLN A 192 2.80 17.91 -2.64
N ARG A 193 2.50 17.68 -3.93
CA ARG A 193 2.10 18.76 -4.84
C ARG A 193 0.73 19.32 -4.50
N LEU A 194 -0.16 18.49 -3.93
CA LEU A 194 -1.48 18.91 -3.41
C LEU A 194 -1.37 19.63 -2.06
N GLY A 195 -0.16 19.70 -1.45
CA GLY A 195 0.08 20.35 -0.18
C GLY A 195 -0.34 19.52 1.04
N TYR A 196 -0.57 18.22 0.88
CA TYR A 196 -0.94 17.33 1.96
C TYR A 196 0.22 17.13 2.96
N LYS A 197 -0.13 17.04 4.25
CA LYS A 197 0.81 16.75 5.33
C LYS A 197 1.08 15.26 5.37
N ILE A 198 2.36 14.89 5.24
CA ILE A 198 2.80 13.50 5.18
C ILE A 198 3.63 13.16 6.42
N GLY A 199 3.18 12.18 7.19
CA GLY A 199 3.90 11.59 8.31
C GLY A 199 4.48 10.22 8.01
N GLU A 200 5.21 9.66 8.96
CA GLU A 200 5.75 8.31 8.90
C GLU A 200 5.46 7.56 10.21
N ILE A 201 5.20 6.25 10.11
CA ILE A 201 5.05 5.34 11.24
C ILE A 201 6.01 4.17 11.12
N GLY A 202 6.67 3.79 12.22
CA GLY A 202 7.56 2.64 12.24
C GLY A 202 6.78 1.34 12.07
N VAL A 203 7.24 0.48 11.15
CA VAL A 203 6.68 -0.86 10.94
C VAL A 203 7.78 -1.92 10.99
N LYS A 204 7.40 -3.13 11.46
CA LYS A 204 8.26 -4.31 11.46
C LYS A 204 7.78 -5.28 10.39
N VAL A 205 8.71 -5.93 9.68
CA VAL A 205 8.37 -7.04 8.78
C VAL A 205 8.34 -8.33 9.61
N ILE A 206 7.17 -8.95 9.70
CA ILE A 206 6.97 -10.21 10.44
C ILE A 206 6.86 -11.43 9.52
N ASN A 207 6.49 -11.22 8.24
CA ASN A 207 6.40 -12.28 7.26
C ASN A 207 7.38 -12.03 6.11
N HIS A 208 8.32 -12.94 5.92
CA HIS A 208 9.43 -12.81 4.97
C HIS A 208 9.22 -13.67 3.72
N ARG A 209 8.22 -13.36 2.92
CA ARG A 209 8.12 -13.97 1.58
C ARG A 209 9.26 -13.48 0.68
N GLU A 210 9.63 -14.31 -0.29
CA GLU A 210 10.62 -13.90 -1.29
C GLU A 210 10.13 -12.70 -2.09
N SER A 211 10.95 -11.66 -2.14
CA SER A 211 10.63 -10.46 -2.92
C SER A 211 10.64 -10.79 -4.41
N LYS A 212 9.56 -10.50 -5.12
CA LYS A 212 9.47 -10.60 -6.59
C LYS A 212 10.32 -9.52 -7.30
N VAL A 213 10.93 -8.58 -6.56
CA VAL A 213 11.75 -7.48 -7.10
C VAL A 213 13.23 -7.88 -7.17
N ASN A 214 13.80 -7.83 -8.38
CA ASN A 214 15.24 -8.00 -8.59
C ASN A 214 15.92 -6.61 -8.62
N VAL A 215 16.60 -6.27 -7.50
CA VAL A 215 17.19 -4.94 -7.29
C VAL A 215 18.12 -4.53 -8.45
N LEU A 216 19.01 -5.43 -8.89
CA LEU A 216 19.99 -5.09 -9.95
C LEU A 216 19.35 -4.84 -11.31
N ARG A 217 18.36 -5.67 -11.68
CA ARG A 217 17.69 -5.58 -12.97
C ARG A 217 16.66 -4.45 -13.02
N ASP A 218 15.98 -4.22 -11.90
CA ASP A 218 14.80 -3.35 -11.88
C ASP A 218 15.15 -1.91 -11.51
N THR A 219 16.28 -1.65 -10.81
CA THR A 219 16.73 -0.30 -10.42
C THR A 219 16.87 0.68 -11.61
N PRO A 220 17.55 0.35 -12.72
CA PRO A 220 17.68 1.29 -13.85
C PRO A 220 16.33 1.68 -14.46
N LYS A 221 15.41 0.71 -14.56
CA LYS A 221 14.05 0.94 -15.07
C LYS A 221 13.27 1.86 -14.14
N MET A 222 13.34 1.61 -12.82
CA MET A 222 12.67 2.45 -11.83
C MET A 222 13.22 3.87 -11.80
N LEU A 223 14.53 4.08 -11.95
CA LEU A 223 15.10 5.43 -12.04
C LEU A 223 14.63 6.19 -13.29
N ALA A 224 14.51 5.51 -14.44
CA ALA A 224 13.93 6.08 -15.63
C ALA A 224 12.45 6.44 -15.42
N ASP A 225 11.69 5.56 -14.77
CA ASP A 225 10.30 5.81 -14.43
C ASP A 225 10.15 7.00 -13.46
N VAL A 226 11.00 7.11 -12.44
CA VAL A 226 11.01 8.25 -11.51
C VAL A 226 11.24 9.58 -12.24
N ARG A 227 12.18 9.63 -13.17
CA ARG A 227 12.45 10.86 -13.97
C ARG A 227 11.23 11.22 -14.82
N ARG A 228 10.62 10.23 -15.48
CA ARG A 228 9.41 10.43 -16.28
C ARG A 228 8.24 10.91 -15.39
N MET A 229 8.01 10.25 -14.26
CA MET A 229 6.98 10.63 -13.30
C MET A 229 7.16 12.06 -12.78
N LYS A 230 8.39 12.44 -12.38
CA LYS A 230 8.68 13.81 -11.95
C LYS A 230 8.26 14.86 -12.97
N LYS A 231 8.57 14.63 -14.25
CA LYS A 231 8.16 15.51 -15.35
C LYS A 231 6.64 15.52 -15.52
N ASN A 232 6.02 14.35 -15.51
CA ASN A 232 4.57 14.22 -15.69
C ASN A 232 3.81 14.85 -14.53
N VAL A 233 4.15 14.50 -13.28
CA VAL A 233 3.50 15.07 -12.10
C VAL A 233 3.67 16.58 -12.05
N LYS A 234 4.87 17.12 -12.39
CA LYS A 234 5.10 18.56 -12.41
C LYS A 234 4.19 19.30 -13.41
N ASN A 235 3.93 18.72 -14.57
CA ASN A 235 3.19 19.35 -15.66
C ASN A 235 1.68 19.03 -15.64
N LYS A 236 1.24 18.08 -14.80
CA LYS A 236 -0.14 17.62 -14.75
C LYS A 236 -1.04 18.65 -14.07
N THR A 237 -2.19 18.93 -14.65
CA THR A 237 -3.29 19.60 -13.93
C THR A 237 -3.88 18.61 -12.95
N LEU A 238 -3.79 18.87 -11.65
CA LEU A 238 -4.36 18.02 -10.61
C LEU A 238 -5.82 18.40 -10.36
N VAL A 239 -6.68 17.39 -10.35
CA VAL A 239 -8.13 17.51 -10.10
C VAL A 239 -8.49 17.02 -8.70
#